data_f06b5154494babe63bf855bfa87cf520
#
_entry.id   f06b5154494babe63bf855bfa87cf520
#
_cell.length_a   1.000
_cell.length_b   1.000
_cell.length_c   1.000
_cell.angle_alpha   90.00
_cell.angle_beta   90.00
_cell.angle_gamma   90.00
#
_symmetry.space_group_name_H-M   'P 1'
#
loop_
_entity.id
_entity.type
_entity.pdbx_description
1 polymer ?
#
loop_
_entity_poly.entity_id
_entity_poly.type
_entity_poly.pdbx_seq_one_letter_code
_entity_poly.pdbx_strand_id
1 'polypeptide(L)'
;MKINRMILFLFGVSLCGCFDDKGNYDYRDMADITIENVPEVIEVLGNSDRIIVTPKVISSLDGEVKEDNGNFEFSYKIEKKSGGTMVAGQKWVDLNPSKTLNLDTLAAFAADTYVGWFAVTDKRSGVQTSTTFDIKVSSPTYEGWMVLCNEGEQERVRMDMISVISAERVIPAYNVLAPLGFPEVKHARGIGFYPTRLANPDDVIYVM
;
A
#
# COMPACT_ATOMS: atom_id res chain seq x y z
N MET A 1 -26.46 -71.45 13.03
CA MET A 1 -27.09 -70.18 13.38
C MET A 1 -26.51 -69.57 14.67
N LYS A 2 -25.15 -69.57 14.78
CA LYS A 2 -24.45 -68.97 15.95
C LYS A 2 -23.57 -67.74 15.60
N ILE A 3 -23.41 -67.50 14.29
CA ILE A 3 -22.55 -66.40 13.79
C ILE A 3 -23.19 -65.01 13.92
N ASN A 4 -24.50 -64.90 13.83
CA ASN A 4 -25.19 -63.60 13.90
C ASN A 4 -25.18 -62.94 15.28
N ARG A 5 -24.99 -63.69 16.35
CA ARG A 5 -24.94 -63.14 17.71
C ARG A 5 -23.57 -62.54 18.03
N MET A 6 -22.51 -63.10 17.45
CA MET A 6 -21.14 -62.61 17.65
C MET A 6 -20.89 -61.33 16.85
N ILE A 7 -21.44 -61.24 15.64
CA ILE A 7 -21.36 -60.01 14.80
C ILE A 7 -22.15 -58.86 15.45
N LEU A 8 -23.31 -59.13 16.04
CA LEU A 8 -24.10 -58.12 16.73
C LEU A 8 -23.37 -57.57 17.95
N PHE A 9 -22.58 -58.40 18.66
CA PHE A 9 -21.81 -57.99 19.83
C PHE A 9 -20.57 -57.14 19.41
N LEU A 10 -19.93 -57.45 18.28
CA LEU A 10 -18.82 -56.67 17.76
C LEU A 10 -19.29 -55.27 17.27
N PHE A 11 -20.51 -55.15 16.73
CA PHE A 11 -21.08 -53.88 16.27
C PHE A 11 -21.54 -52.98 17.42
N GLY A 12 -21.90 -53.56 18.57
CA GLY A 12 -22.31 -52.83 19.77
C GLY A 12 -21.15 -52.17 20.53
N VAL A 13 -19.94 -52.73 20.45
CA VAL A 13 -18.75 -52.20 21.14
C VAL A 13 -18.12 -51.02 20.37
N SER A 14 -18.33 -50.91 19.06
CA SER A 14 -17.80 -49.81 18.26
C SER A 14 -18.57 -48.48 18.42
N LEU A 15 -19.72 -48.45 19.09
CA LEU A 15 -20.52 -47.25 19.31
C LEU A 15 -20.30 -46.58 20.69
N CYS A 16 -19.50 -47.19 21.57
CA CYS A 16 -19.15 -46.61 22.88
C CYS A 16 -17.85 -45.78 22.84
N GLY A 17 -17.39 -45.38 21.68
CA GLY A 17 -16.26 -44.47 21.53
C GLY A 17 -16.64 -43.01 21.62
N CYS A 18 -17.59 -42.62 22.46
CA CYS A 18 -17.59 -41.24 22.98
C CYS A 18 -16.44 -41.18 23.97
N PHE A 19 -15.25 -40.90 23.44
CA PHE A 19 -14.22 -40.30 24.25
C PHE A 19 -14.80 -39.00 24.78
N ASP A 20 -15.07 -38.95 26.06
CA ASP A 20 -15.17 -37.70 26.81
C ASP A 20 -13.82 -37.02 26.56
N ASP A 21 -13.76 -36.18 25.54
CA ASP A 21 -12.62 -35.34 25.30
C ASP A 21 -12.57 -34.37 26.50
N LYS A 22 -11.91 -34.81 27.55
CA LYS A 22 -11.49 -33.95 28.65
C LYS A 22 -10.33 -33.11 28.15
N GLY A 23 -10.56 -32.44 26.98
CA GLY A 23 -9.60 -31.59 26.37
C GLY A 23 -9.03 -30.65 27.41
N ASN A 24 -7.76 -30.84 27.68
CA ASN A 24 -6.95 -29.87 28.41
C ASN A 24 -6.73 -28.67 27.52
N TYR A 25 -7.84 -28.04 27.09
CA TYR A 25 -7.81 -26.82 26.30
C TYR A 25 -7.46 -25.70 27.25
N ASP A 26 -6.23 -25.22 27.12
CA ASP A 26 -5.79 -24.00 27.78
C ASP A 26 -6.51 -22.83 27.06
N TYR A 27 -7.74 -22.54 27.47
CA TYR A 27 -8.55 -21.45 26.93
C TYR A 27 -7.87 -20.15 27.32
N ARG A 28 -7.23 -19.53 26.32
CA ARG A 28 -6.70 -18.17 26.47
C ARG A 28 -7.79 -17.20 26.05
N ASP A 29 -8.02 -16.20 26.88
CA ASP A 29 -8.87 -15.08 26.51
C ASP A 29 -8.31 -14.42 25.26
N MET A 30 -9.12 -14.37 24.21
CA MET A 30 -8.77 -13.66 22.98
C MET A 30 -9.19 -12.20 23.11
N ALA A 31 -8.28 -11.30 22.79
CA ALA A 31 -8.60 -9.89 22.76
C ALA A 31 -9.36 -9.56 21.47
N ASP A 32 -10.47 -8.83 21.60
CA ASP A 32 -11.06 -8.12 20.48
C ASP A 32 -10.24 -6.87 20.22
N ILE A 33 -9.74 -6.73 18.99
CA ILE A 33 -8.89 -5.60 18.58
C ILE A 33 -9.68 -4.70 17.63
N THR A 34 -9.81 -3.44 18.00
CA THR A 34 -10.40 -2.38 17.18
C THR A 34 -9.29 -1.45 16.68
N ILE A 35 -9.31 -1.15 15.39
CA ILE A 35 -8.38 -0.22 14.75
C ILE A 35 -9.15 1.01 14.30
N GLU A 36 -8.73 2.17 14.76
CA GLU A 36 -9.31 3.48 14.46
C GLU A 36 -8.23 4.40 13.88
N ASN A 37 -8.65 5.54 13.33
CA ASN A 37 -7.76 6.62 12.86
C ASN A 37 -6.80 6.19 11.74
N VAL A 38 -7.21 5.27 10.88
CA VAL A 38 -6.52 4.96 9.63
C VAL A 38 -7.22 5.72 8.51
N PRO A 39 -6.52 6.56 7.73
CA PRO A 39 -7.14 7.30 6.63
C PRO A 39 -7.61 6.34 5.53
N GLU A 40 -8.73 6.63 4.89
CA GLU A 40 -9.20 5.83 3.76
C GLU A 40 -8.30 5.97 2.52
N VAL A 41 -7.79 7.19 2.29
CA VAL A 41 -6.93 7.52 1.15
C VAL A 41 -5.79 8.44 1.60
N ILE A 42 -4.58 8.13 1.15
CA ILE A 42 -3.39 8.97 1.30
C ILE A 42 -2.94 9.39 -0.11
N GLU A 43 -2.87 10.69 -0.37
CA GLU A 43 -2.38 11.23 -1.63
C GLU A 43 -0.98 11.83 -1.43
N VAL A 44 0.00 11.33 -2.18
CA VAL A 44 1.43 11.67 -2.01
C VAL A 44 2.12 11.85 -3.34
N LEU A 45 3.15 12.68 -3.33
CA LEU A 45 4.08 12.81 -4.44
C LEU A 45 5.22 11.81 -4.28
N GLY A 46 5.39 10.95 -5.26
CA GLY A 46 6.44 9.93 -5.26
C GLY A 46 7.84 10.51 -5.12
N ASN A 47 8.69 9.87 -4.33
CA ASN A 47 10.05 10.26 -4.00
C ASN A 47 10.23 11.64 -3.32
N SER A 48 9.13 12.26 -2.87
CA SER A 48 9.15 13.57 -2.21
C SER A 48 8.39 13.55 -0.89
N ASP A 49 7.17 13.05 -0.91
CA ASP A 49 6.31 13.05 0.27
C ASP A 49 6.51 11.79 1.12
N ARG A 50 6.00 11.85 2.33
CA ARG A 50 6.02 10.73 3.27
C ARG A 50 4.61 10.15 3.41
N ILE A 51 4.54 8.85 3.52
CA ILE A 51 3.34 8.12 3.93
C ILE A 51 3.35 8.09 5.45
N ILE A 52 2.37 8.78 6.06
CA ILE A 52 2.24 8.88 7.51
C ILE A 52 0.90 8.27 7.90
N VAL A 53 0.93 7.27 8.80
CA VAL A 53 -0.26 6.65 9.38
C VAL A 53 -0.06 6.55 10.88
N THR A 54 -1.00 7.10 11.65
CA THR A 54 -1.00 7.10 13.11
C THR A 54 -2.28 6.44 13.63
N PRO A 55 -2.37 5.10 13.57
CA PRO A 55 -3.56 4.39 13.97
C PRO A 55 -3.74 4.43 15.48
N LYS A 56 -4.98 4.34 15.92
CA LYS A 56 -5.32 4.08 17.31
C LYS A 56 -5.81 2.63 17.41
N VAL A 57 -5.15 1.85 18.24
CA VAL A 57 -5.47 0.45 18.47
C VAL A 57 -6.03 0.27 19.87
N ILE A 58 -7.16 -0.40 19.98
CA ILE A 58 -7.84 -0.67 21.25
C ILE A 58 -8.01 -2.19 21.38
N SER A 59 -7.50 -2.74 22.46
CA SER A 59 -7.68 -4.15 22.85
C SER A 59 -8.71 -4.24 23.97
N SER A 60 -9.63 -5.20 23.89
CA SER A 60 -10.61 -5.44 24.96
C SER A 60 -9.96 -5.86 26.29
N LEU A 61 -8.76 -6.42 26.25
CA LEU A 61 -8.02 -6.88 27.43
C LEU A 61 -7.03 -5.84 27.98
N ASP A 62 -6.39 -5.05 27.10
CA ASP A 62 -5.29 -4.14 27.48
C ASP A 62 -5.67 -2.65 27.38
N GLY A 63 -6.87 -2.33 26.87
CA GLY A 63 -7.26 -0.95 26.58
C GLY A 63 -6.55 -0.38 25.36
N GLU A 64 -6.16 0.89 25.39
CA GLU A 64 -5.42 1.52 24.30
C GLU A 64 -3.99 0.96 24.22
N VAL A 65 -3.68 0.38 23.07
CA VAL A 65 -2.39 -0.27 22.78
C VAL A 65 -1.38 0.79 22.36
N LYS A 66 -0.29 0.89 23.09
CA LYS A 66 0.85 1.75 22.78
C LYS A 66 1.96 0.98 22.09
N GLU A 67 2.88 1.69 21.45
CA GLU A 67 3.99 1.10 20.70
C GLU A 67 4.92 0.22 21.55
N ASP A 68 5.10 0.56 22.82
CA ASP A 68 5.92 -0.17 23.79
C ASP A 68 5.22 -1.39 24.41
N ASN A 69 3.98 -1.68 24.04
CA ASN A 69 3.27 -2.86 24.52
C ASN A 69 3.78 -4.12 23.84
N GLY A 70 4.63 -4.87 24.57
CA GLY A 70 5.30 -6.07 24.09
C GLY A 70 4.37 -7.23 23.66
N ASN A 71 3.09 -7.17 23.99
CA ASN A 71 2.09 -8.20 23.62
C ASN A 71 1.62 -8.12 22.18
N PHE A 72 1.87 -6.99 21.50
CA PHE A 72 1.40 -6.77 20.14
C PHE A 72 2.56 -6.63 19.15
N GLU A 73 2.28 -6.94 17.91
CA GLU A 73 3.16 -6.74 16.77
C GLU A 73 2.39 -6.01 15.68
N PHE A 74 3.04 -5.01 15.07
CA PHE A 74 2.44 -4.19 14.02
C PHE A 74 3.13 -4.45 12.69
N SER A 75 2.37 -4.45 11.61
CA SER A 75 2.94 -4.59 10.28
C SER A 75 2.20 -3.73 9.26
N TYR A 76 2.95 -3.18 8.31
CA TYR A 76 2.42 -2.42 7.19
C TYR A 76 2.91 -3.04 5.88
N LYS A 77 2.00 -3.32 4.98
CA LYS A 77 2.30 -3.85 3.66
C LYS A 77 1.63 -3.02 2.60
N ILE A 78 2.21 -3.02 1.41
CA ILE A 78 1.67 -2.31 0.24
C ILE A 78 1.73 -3.23 -0.98
N GLU A 79 0.69 -3.19 -1.82
CA GLU A 79 0.67 -3.80 -3.13
C GLU A 79 0.01 -2.87 -4.15
N LYS A 80 0.27 -3.09 -5.45
CA LYS A 80 -0.42 -2.34 -6.51
C LYS A 80 -1.89 -2.71 -6.56
N LYS A 81 -2.78 -1.72 -6.60
CA LYS A 81 -4.23 -1.93 -6.71
C LYS A 81 -4.61 -2.61 -8.02
N SER A 82 -3.89 -2.32 -9.10
CA SER A 82 -4.05 -2.95 -10.41
C SER A 82 -3.55 -4.40 -10.48
N GLY A 83 -2.90 -4.89 -9.42
CA GLY A 83 -2.19 -6.16 -9.40
C GLY A 83 -0.79 -6.07 -10.03
N GLY A 84 -0.12 -7.21 -10.15
CA GLY A 84 1.25 -7.27 -10.66
C GLY A 84 2.30 -7.28 -9.54
N THR A 85 3.57 -7.17 -9.95
CA THR A 85 4.71 -7.22 -9.03
C THR A 85 5.17 -5.82 -8.64
N MET A 86 5.60 -5.66 -7.40
CA MET A 86 6.14 -4.41 -6.86
C MET A 86 7.64 -4.31 -7.11
N VAL A 87 8.43 -5.11 -6.39
CA VAL A 87 9.89 -5.09 -6.43
C VAL A 87 10.40 -6.52 -6.49
N ALA A 88 11.38 -6.80 -7.34
CA ALA A 88 12.08 -8.09 -7.44
C ALA A 88 11.13 -9.30 -7.53
N GLY A 89 10.00 -9.17 -8.24
CA GLY A 89 9.01 -10.24 -8.40
C GLY A 89 8.06 -10.44 -7.22
N GLN A 90 8.17 -9.67 -6.16
CA GLN A 90 7.25 -9.71 -5.02
C GLN A 90 5.96 -8.97 -5.32
N LYS A 91 4.83 -9.54 -4.88
CA LYS A 91 3.51 -8.92 -5.04
C LYS A 91 3.33 -7.74 -4.08
N TRP A 92 3.92 -7.80 -2.90
CA TRP A 92 3.81 -6.81 -1.84
C TRP A 92 5.18 -6.43 -1.27
N VAL A 93 5.25 -5.27 -0.66
CA VAL A 93 6.44 -4.73 0.02
C VAL A 93 6.08 -4.41 1.46
N ASP A 94 6.98 -4.72 2.39
CA ASP A 94 6.87 -4.30 3.78
C ASP A 94 7.33 -2.85 3.91
N LEU A 95 6.44 -1.99 4.42
CA LEU A 95 6.73 -0.57 4.66
C LEU A 95 7.32 -0.31 6.05
N ASN A 96 7.25 -1.28 6.95
CA ASN A 96 7.58 -1.11 8.35
C ASN A 96 8.40 -2.28 8.89
N PRO A 97 9.65 -2.44 8.45
CA PRO A 97 10.51 -3.51 8.94
C PRO A 97 10.79 -3.40 10.45
N SER A 98 10.67 -2.21 11.03
CA SER A 98 10.84 -1.96 12.47
C SER A 98 9.62 -2.35 13.31
N LYS A 99 8.50 -2.69 12.68
CA LYS A 99 7.25 -3.12 13.32
C LYS A 99 6.68 -2.14 14.35
N THR A 100 6.85 -0.85 14.09
CA THR A 100 6.31 0.24 14.90
C THR A 100 4.81 0.41 14.69
N LEU A 101 4.09 0.93 15.70
CA LEU A 101 2.67 1.24 15.60
C LEU A 101 2.42 2.33 14.55
N ASN A 102 3.22 3.39 14.61
CA ASN A 102 3.12 4.50 13.68
C ASN A 102 3.99 4.24 12.44
N LEU A 103 3.45 4.54 11.27
CA LEU A 103 4.19 4.52 10.01
C LEU A 103 4.58 5.95 9.64
N ASP A 104 5.85 6.14 9.32
CA ASP A 104 6.39 7.35 8.72
C ASP A 104 7.52 6.96 7.76
N THR A 105 7.21 6.84 6.47
CA THR A 105 8.14 6.38 5.45
C THR A 105 8.06 7.22 4.19
N LEU A 106 9.16 7.33 3.44
CA LEU A 106 9.17 8.01 2.15
C LEU A 106 8.31 7.23 1.13
N ALA A 107 7.51 7.94 0.35
CA ALA A 107 6.74 7.37 -0.76
C ALA A 107 7.65 7.05 -1.97
N ALA A 108 8.61 6.14 -1.80
CA ALA A 108 9.59 5.78 -2.83
C ALA A 108 9.02 4.77 -3.85
N PHE A 109 7.88 5.12 -4.44
CA PHE A 109 7.16 4.28 -5.41
C PHE A 109 6.88 5.06 -6.69
N ALA A 110 6.70 4.32 -7.79
CA ALA A 110 6.23 4.90 -9.05
C ALA A 110 4.80 5.46 -8.91
N ALA A 111 4.45 6.41 -9.77
CA ALA A 111 3.09 6.92 -9.84
C ALA A 111 2.11 5.78 -10.18
N ASP A 112 1.21 5.47 -9.27
CA ASP A 112 0.19 4.41 -9.35
C ASP A 112 -0.74 4.52 -8.14
N THR A 113 -1.79 3.70 -8.12
CA THR A 113 -2.62 3.50 -6.93
C THR A 113 -2.25 2.18 -6.27
N TYR A 114 -2.02 2.26 -4.97
CA TYR A 114 -1.63 1.13 -4.13
C TYR A 114 -2.66 0.88 -3.04
N VAL A 115 -2.73 -0.35 -2.56
CA VAL A 115 -3.46 -0.72 -1.34
C VAL A 115 -2.44 -0.91 -0.23
N GLY A 116 -2.57 -0.12 0.82
CA GLY A 116 -1.86 -0.28 2.08
C GLY A 116 -2.66 -1.16 3.04
N TRP A 117 -1.99 -1.98 3.81
CA TRP A 117 -2.55 -2.85 4.83
C TRP A 117 -1.83 -2.61 6.14
N PHE A 118 -2.60 -2.28 7.15
CA PHE A 118 -2.12 -2.23 8.53
C PHE A 118 -2.69 -3.43 9.28
N ALA A 119 -1.82 -4.17 9.96
CA ALA A 119 -2.22 -5.32 10.74
C ALA A 119 -1.59 -5.29 12.14
N VAL A 120 -2.39 -5.71 13.10
CA VAL A 120 -2.03 -5.87 14.52
C VAL A 120 -2.16 -7.33 14.88
N THR A 121 -1.12 -7.93 15.43
CA THR A 121 -1.11 -9.32 15.89
C THR A 121 -0.96 -9.35 17.41
N ASP A 122 -1.90 -9.94 18.11
CA ASP A 122 -1.74 -10.28 19.53
C ASP A 122 -0.85 -11.52 19.64
N LYS A 123 0.36 -11.36 20.15
CA LYS A 123 1.35 -12.46 20.30
C LYS A 123 0.93 -13.55 21.28
N ARG A 124 0.00 -13.25 22.19
CA ARG A 124 -0.49 -14.22 23.18
C ARG A 124 -1.43 -15.25 22.54
N SER A 125 -2.29 -14.78 21.66
CA SER A 125 -3.28 -15.62 20.96
C SER A 125 -2.88 -15.98 19.53
N GLY A 126 -2.00 -15.21 18.92
CA GLY A 126 -1.66 -15.30 17.50
C GLY A 126 -2.73 -14.72 16.57
N VAL A 127 -3.80 -14.12 17.11
CA VAL A 127 -4.89 -13.53 16.32
C VAL A 127 -4.41 -12.21 15.70
N GLN A 128 -4.71 -12.04 14.42
CA GLN A 128 -4.39 -10.84 13.66
C GLN A 128 -5.67 -10.13 13.23
N THR A 129 -5.72 -8.82 13.48
CA THR A 129 -6.75 -7.91 12.97
C THR A 129 -6.10 -6.94 12.00
N SER A 130 -6.75 -6.66 10.86
CA SER A 130 -6.19 -5.77 9.84
C SER A 130 -7.23 -4.83 9.26
N THR A 131 -6.75 -3.71 8.74
CA THR A 131 -7.50 -2.75 7.94
C THR A 131 -6.72 -2.33 6.71
N THR A 132 -7.39 -1.77 5.72
CA THR A 132 -6.79 -1.34 4.46
C THR A 132 -7.02 0.14 4.22
N PHE A 133 -6.16 0.74 3.42
CA PHE A 133 -6.25 2.13 2.96
C PHE A 133 -5.64 2.27 1.57
N ASP A 134 -6.13 3.22 0.79
CA ASP A 134 -5.57 3.49 -0.53
C ASP A 134 -4.40 4.49 -0.44
N ILE A 135 -3.38 4.29 -1.26
CA ILE A 135 -2.27 5.23 -1.42
C ILE A 135 -2.21 5.60 -2.90
N LYS A 136 -2.48 6.86 -3.21
CA LYS A 136 -2.32 7.42 -4.56
C LYS A 136 -0.99 8.13 -4.65
N VAL A 137 -0.08 7.55 -5.40
CA VAL A 137 1.24 8.14 -5.65
C VAL A 137 1.21 8.84 -7.00
N SER A 138 1.47 10.14 -6.99
CA SER A 138 1.55 10.97 -8.20
C SER A 138 3.01 11.31 -8.54
N SER A 139 3.27 11.55 -9.82
CA SER A 139 4.53 12.13 -10.28
C SER A 139 4.36 13.65 -10.43
N PRO A 140 5.39 14.46 -10.19
CA PRO A 140 5.32 15.90 -10.42
C PRO A 140 5.11 16.26 -11.90
N THR A 141 5.22 15.29 -12.80
CA THR A 141 5.04 15.49 -14.25
C THR A 141 3.92 14.62 -14.82
N TYR A 142 3.04 14.06 -13.97
CA TYR A 142 2.01 13.12 -14.41
C TYR A 142 0.77 13.83 -14.97
N GLU A 143 0.28 14.88 -14.29
CA GLU A 143 -0.92 15.61 -14.69
C GLU A 143 -0.74 17.10 -14.42
N GLY A 144 -1.20 17.97 -15.34
CA GLY A 144 -1.14 19.41 -15.14
C GLY A 144 -1.01 20.19 -16.45
N TRP A 145 -0.57 21.44 -16.34
CA TRP A 145 -0.35 22.33 -17.48
C TRP A 145 1.14 22.47 -17.77
N MET A 146 1.51 22.33 -19.04
CA MET A 146 2.87 22.58 -19.51
C MET A 146 3.00 24.03 -19.98
N VAL A 147 4.08 24.67 -19.57
CA VAL A 147 4.43 26.04 -19.93
C VAL A 147 5.77 26.01 -20.66
N LEU A 148 5.73 26.31 -21.98
CA LEU A 148 6.92 26.44 -22.77
C LEU A 148 7.37 27.88 -22.73
N CYS A 149 8.64 28.14 -22.45
CA CYS A 149 9.23 29.49 -22.45
C CYS A 149 10.63 29.52 -23.07
N ASN A 150 10.98 30.67 -23.59
CA ASN A 150 12.34 30.99 -24.01
C ASN A 150 13.00 31.80 -22.89
N GLU A 151 14.13 31.34 -22.38
CA GLU A 151 14.82 31.92 -21.23
C GLU A 151 16.10 32.63 -21.63
N GLY A 152 16.29 33.84 -21.12
CA GLY A 152 17.47 34.67 -21.29
C GLY A 152 17.65 35.23 -22.71
N GLU A 153 18.74 35.96 -22.92
CA GLU A 153 19.08 36.57 -24.21
C GLU A 153 19.35 35.56 -25.33
N GLN A 154 19.70 34.33 -24.96
CA GLN A 154 19.96 33.24 -25.90
C GLN A 154 18.73 32.45 -26.29
N GLU A 155 17.56 32.84 -25.77
CA GLU A 155 16.27 32.21 -26.02
C GLU A 155 16.32 30.66 -25.85
N ARG A 156 16.99 30.20 -24.80
CA ARG A 156 17.02 28.76 -24.49
C ARG A 156 15.65 28.27 -24.12
N VAL A 157 15.28 27.15 -24.68
CA VAL A 157 13.98 26.53 -24.40
C VAL A 157 13.99 25.95 -23.00
N ARG A 158 13.02 26.38 -22.19
CA ARG A 158 12.69 25.78 -20.91
C ARG A 158 11.21 25.37 -20.91
N MET A 159 10.95 24.20 -20.39
CA MET A 159 9.58 23.75 -20.18
C MET A 159 9.36 23.55 -18.69
N ASP A 160 8.38 24.27 -18.18
CA ASP A 160 7.88 24.12 -16.82
C ASP A 160 6.55 23.39 -16.83
N MET A 161 6.18 22.83 -15.70
CA MET A 161 4.88 22.19 -15.52
C MET A 161 4.23 22.72 -14.25
N ILE A 162 2.94 23.02 -14.31
CA ILE A 162 2.10 23.25 -13.15
C ILE A 162 1.38 21.93 -12.88
N SER A 163 1.91 21.16 -11.94
CA SER A 163 1.44 19.80 -11.67
C SER A 163 0.27 19.80 -10.71
N VAL A 164 -0.77 19.06 -11.05
CA VAL A 164 -1.94 18.81 -10.21
C VAL A 164 -1.71 17.49 -9.50
N ILE A 165 -1.43 17.53 -8.20
CA ILE A 165 -1.21 16.33 -7.38
C ILE A 165 -2.53 15.84 -6.81
N SER A 166 -3.37 16.77 -6.35
CA SER A 166 -4.73 16.54 -5.90
C SER A 166 -5.58 17.77 -6.14
N ALA A 167 -6.89 17.69 -5.85
CA ALA A 167 -7.81 18.85 -5.98
C ALA A 167 -7.36 20.08 -5.18
N GLU A 168 -6.62 19.88 -4.09
CA GLU A 168 -6.18 20.94 -3.18
C GLU A 168 -4.68 21.25 -3.29
N ARG A 169 -3.94 20.46 -4.06
CA ARG A 169 -2.48 20.56 -4.14
C ARG A 169 -2.00 20.70 -5.57
N VAL A 170 -1.57 21.91 -5.90
CA VAL A 170 -0.96 22.25 -7.18
C VAL A 170 0.45 22.77 -6.92
N ILE A 171 1.46 22.24 -7.61
CA ILE A 171 2.86 22.61 -7.43
C ILE A 171 3.54 22.91 -8.77
N PRO A 172 4.46 23.88 -8.83
CA PRO A 172 5.29 24.09 -10.01
C PRO A 172 6.44 23.08 -10.04
N ALA A 173 6.69 22.51 -11.22
CA ALA A 173 7.89 21.73 -11.55
C ALA A 173 8.66 22.48 -12.63
N TYR A 174 9.84 22.99 -12.29
CA TYR A 174 10.62 23.80 -13.20
C TYR A 174 11.57 22.96 -14.04
N ASN A 175 11.76 23.38 -15.29
CA ASN A 175 12.73 22.80 -16.23
C ASN A 175 12.63 21.27 -16.34
N VAL A 176 11.42 20.76 -16.62
CA VAL A 176 11.13 19.32 -16.71
C VAL A 176 11.87 18.60 -17.84
N LEU A 177 12.49 19.33 -18.77
CA LEU A 177 13.33 18.77 -19.84
C LEU A 177 14.75 18.43 -19.38
N ALA A 178 15.31 19.17 -18.42
CA ALA A 178 16.72 19.03 -18.03
C ALA A 178 17.05 17.60 -17.50
N PRO A 179 16.23 16.97 -16.63
CA PRO A 179 16.51 15.61 -16.15
C PRO A 179 16.44 14.55 -17.24
N LEU A 180 15.75 14.84 -18.36
CA LEU A 180 15.55 13.89 -19.46
C LEU A 180 16.73 13.86 -20.44
N GLY A 181 17.75 14.71 -20.23
CA GLY A 181 18.95 14.74 -21.07
C GLY A 181 18.70 15.24 -22.52
N PHE A 182 17.64 16.04 -22.73
CA PHE A 182 17.39 16.64 -24.02
C PHE A 182 18.52 17.59 -24.40
N PRO A 183 18.91 17.65 -25.70
CA PRO A 183 19.86 18.63 -26.15
C PRO A 183 19.32 20.05 -25.96
N GLU A 184 20.21 21.00 -25.73
CA GLU A 184 19.84 22.42 -25.63
C GLU A 184 19.22 22.88 -26.97
N VAL A 185 17.94 23.31 -26.88
CA VAL A 185 17.18 23.84 -28.00
C VAL A 185 16.94 25.34 -27.78
N LYS A 186 16.82 26.11 -28.85
CA LYS A 186 16.58 27.57 -28.81
C LYS A 186 15.36 27.91 -29.66
N HIS A 187 14.75 29.05 -29.33
CA HIS A 187 13.66 29.65 -30.10
C HIS A 187 12.41 28.75 -30.20
N ALA A 188 11.96 28.18 -29.10
CA ALA A 188 10.73 27.42 -29.10
C ALA A 188 9.53 28.28 -29.52
N ARG A 189 8.69 27.73 -30.37
CA ARG A 189 7.52 28.40 -30.94
C ARG A 189 6.20 27.75 -30.55
N GLY A 190 6.24 26.53 -30.05
CA GLY A 190 5.04 25.83 -29.69
C GLY A 190 5.30 24.49 -29.02
N ILE A 191 4.27 23.98 -28.40
CA ILE A 191 4.22 22.63 -27.82
C ILE A 191 3.05 21.89 -28.44
N GLY A 192 3.28 20.67 -28.86
CA GLY A 192 2.25 19.79 -29.41
C GLY A 192 2.19 18.47 -28.62
N PHE A 193 0.99 17.96 -28.43
CA PHE A 193 0.75 16.67 -27.83
C PHE A 193 0.15 15.73 -28.88
N TYR A 194 0.74 14.55 -29.00
CA TYR A 194 0.24 13.50 -29.88
C TYR A 194 -0.09 12.25 -29.10
N PRO A 195 -1.38 11.96 -28.87
CA PRO A 195 -1.79 10.74 -28.19
C PRO A 195 -1.57 9.54 -29.13
N THR A 196 -0.77 8.58 -28.70
CA THR A 196 -0.63 7.31 -29.42
C THR A 196 -1.83 6.41 -29.12
N ARG A 197 -2.65 6.15 -30.14
CA ARG A 197 -3.86 5.30 -30.01
C ARG A 197 -3.58 3.80 -30.01
N LEU A 198 -2.36 3.39 -30.17
CA LEU A 198 -1.95 1.99 -30.19
C LEU A 198 -1.47 1.60 -28.81
N ALA A 199 -1.69 0.34 -28.44
CA ALA A 199 -1.41 -0.28 -27.13
C ALA A 199 0.01 -0.14 -26.56
N ASN A 200 0.76 0.83 -27.04
CA ASN A 200 2.05 1.23 -26.51
C ASN A 200 1.88 2.61 -25.86
N PRO A 201 2.19 2.76 -24.57
CA PRO A 201 1.80 3.90 -23.74
C PRO A 201 2.62 5.18 -23.96
N ASP A 202 3.35 5.28 -25.04
CA ASP A 202 4.25 6.43 -25.26
C ASP A 202 3.53 7.58 -25.96
N ASP A 203 2.75 8.32 -25.18
CA ASP A 203 2.26 9.62 -25.62
C ASP A 203 3.47 10.55 -25.87
N VAL A 204 3.50 11.23 -27.00
CA VAL A 204 4.64 12.03 -27.42
C VAL A 204 4.32 13.51 -27.32
N ILE A 205 5.22 14.25 -26.68
CA ILE A 205 5.20 15.70 -26.62
C ILE A 205 6.26 16.23 -27.57
N TYR A 206 5.85 17.10 -28.49
CA TYR A 206 6.74 17.78 -29.42
C TYR A 206 6.96 19.22 -28.98
N VAL A 207 8.22 19.62 -28.89
CA VAL A 207 8.63 21.01 -28.75
C VAL A 207 9.10 21.50 -30.14
N MET A 208 8.48 22.55 -30.62
CA MET A 208 8.72 23.10 -31.96
C MET A 208 9.32 24.52 -31.87
#